data_3bcd0fe95f79b46af2344c166c2e795f
#
_entry.id   3bcd0fe95f79b46af2344c166c2e795f
#
_cell.length_a   1.000
_cell.length_b   1.000
_cell.length_c   1.000
_cell.angle_alpha   90.00
_cell.angle_beta   90.00
_cell.angle_gamma   90.00
#
_symmetry.space_group_name_H-M   'P 1'
#
loop_
_entity.id
_entity.type
_entity.pdbx_description
1 polymer ?
#
loop_
_entity_poly.entity_id
_entity_poly.type
_entity_poly.pdbx_seq_one_letter_code
_entity_poly.pdbx_strand_id
1 'polypeptide(L)'
;MKHKIAPSLLAADFLNLQREVEMINESDADWLHLDIMDGVFVPNISFGFPVLEALKPICKKPMDVHLMIVEPQKFIPEVAATGAYMMNVHYEACTHLHRTVAAIKEAGMKAAVTLNPHTPISLLEDILQDLDMVLLMSVNPGYGGQKFIEHSIDKTARLKDMILAKGLNTLIEVDGGVNMQTAKPLLEVGA
;
A
#
# COMPACT_ATOMS: atom_id res chain seq x y z
N MET A 1 11.25 -14.91 7.75
CA MET A 1 10.47 -13.75 8.25
C MET A 1 9.02 -14.19 8.40
N LYS A 2 8.28 -13.65 9.37
CA LYS A 2 6.82 -13.86 9.42
C LYS A 2 6.20 -12.96 8.34
N HIS A 3 5.42 -13.53 7.43
CA HIS A 3 4.66 -12.76 6.44
C HIS A 3 3.58 -11.94 7.13
N LYS A 4 3.19 -10.85 6.52
CA LYS A 4 2.16 -9.94 7.03
C LYS A 4 0.91 -10.01 6.14
N ILE A 5 -0.24 -9.85 6.76
CA ILE A 5 -1.54 -9.80 6.09
C ILE A 5 -2.18 -8.45 6.38
N ALA A 6 -2.53 -7.74 5.31
CA ALA A 6 -3.18 -6.43 5.35
C ALA A 6 -4.49 -6.46 4.54
N PRO A 7 -5.63 -6.85 5.15
CA PRO A 7 -6.92 -6.80 4.46
C PRO A 7 -7.27 -5.37 4.06
N SER A 8 -7.79 -5.21 2.82
CA SER A 8 -8.26 -3.91 2.36
C SER A 8 -9.68 -3.62 2.82
N LEU A 9 -9.87 -2.41 3.37
CA LEU A 9 -11.19 -1.89 3.73
C LEU A 9 -12.11 -1.71 2.51
N LEU A 10 -11.54 -1.62 1.31
CA LEU A 10 -12.32 -1.49 0.08
C LEU A 10 -13.24 -2.70 -0.17
N ALA A 11 -12.90 -3.86 0.39
CA ALA A 11 -13.70 -5.09 0.31
C ALA A 11 -14.75 -5.23 1.42
N ALA A 12 -14.82 -4.27 2.36
CA ALA A 12 -15.70 -4.33 3.52
C ALA A 12 -17.16 -3.96 3.19
N ASP A 13 -18.08 -4.32 4.07
CA ASP A 13 -19.43 -3.80 4.07
C ASP A 13 -19.47 -2.36 4.59
N PHE A 14 -19.56 -1.39 3.68
CA PHE A 14 -19.56 0.04 4.00
C PHE A 14 -20.77 0.50 4.85
N LEU A 15 -21.85 -0.29 4.90
CA LEU A 15 -22.98 0.00 5.80
C LEU A 15 -22.67 -0.40 7.25
N ASN A 16 -21.64 -1.20 7.48
CA ASN A 16 -21.27 -1.75 8.78
C ASN A 16 -19.77 -1.66 9.07
N LEU A 17 -19.10 -0.56 8.65
CA LEU A 17 -17.65 -0.39 8.75
C LEU A 17 -17.08 -0.63 10.15
N GLN A 18 -17.79 -0.19 11.21
CA GLN A 18 -17.34 -0.43 12.58
C GLN A 18 -17.18 -1.94 12.85
N ARG A 19 -18.17 -2.74 12.50
CA ARG A 19 -18.14 -4.20 12.69
C ARG A 19 -17.02 -4.85 11.88
N GLU A 20 -16.79 -4.38 10.65
CA GLU A 20 -15.70 -4.88 9.80
C GLU A 20 -14.33 -4.61 10.44
N VAL A 21 -14.12 -3.41 10.98
CA VAL A 21 -12.88 -3.06 11.66
C VAL A 21 -12.70 -3.82 12.98
N GLU A 22 -13.77 -4.02 13.74
CA GLU A 22 -13.75 -4.85 14.96
C GLU A 22 -13.36 -6.31 14.63
N MET A 23 -13.90 -6.88 13.55
CA MET A 23 -13.51 -8.20 13.04
C MET A 23 -12.02 -8.25 12.68
N ILE A 24 -11.50 -7.23 11.98
CA ILE A 24 -10.07 -7.14 11.64
C ILE A 24 -9.21 -7.04 12.91
N ASN A 25 -9.64 -6.26 13.90
CA ASN A 25 -8.92 -6.14 15.17
C ASN A 25 -8.75 -7.48 15.89
N GLU A 26 -9.76 -8.35 15.81
CA GLU A 26 -9.78 -9.67 16.44
C GLU A 26 -9.09 -10.76 15.61
N SER A 27 -8.86 -10.50 14.32
CA SER A 27 -8.22 -11.45 13.40
C SER A 27 -6.69 -11.50 13.54
N ASP A 28 -6.06 -12.46 12.85
CA ASP A 28 -4.61 -12.57 12.72
C ASP A 28 -4.00 -11.58 11.70
N ALA A 29 -4.79 -10.64 11.15
CA ALA A 29 -4.29 -9.58 10.29
C ALA A 29 -3.25 -8.72 11.02
N ASP A 30 -2.18 -8.35 10.32
CA ASP A 30 -1.11 -7.52 10.88
C ASP A 30 -1.39 -6.03 10.72
N TRP A 31 -2.03 -5.62 9.62
CA TRP A 31 -2.36 -4.24 9.27
C TRP A 31 -3.79 -4.11 8.75
N LEU A 32 -4.27 -2.88 8.60
CA LEU A 32 -5.46 -2.53 7.84
C LEU A 32 -5.06 -1.69 6.65
N HIS A 33 -5.34 -2.17 5.42
CA HIS A 33 -5.04 -1.48 4.17
C HIS A 33 -6.20 -0.57 3.76
N LEU A 34 -5.90 0.68 3.40
CA LEU A 34 -6.87 1.74 3.15
C LEU A 34 -6.66 2.36 1.77
N ASP A 35 -7.46 1.94 0.79
CA ASP A 35 -7.40 2.35 -0.61
C ASP A 35 -8.17 3.65 -0.85
N ILE A 36 -7.46 4.78 -0.95
CA ILE A 36 -8.05 6.10 -1.24
C ILE A 36 -7.89 6.42 -2.71
N MET A 37 -9.01 6.73 -3.37
CA MET A 37 -9.10 6.99 -4.80
C MET A 37 -9.80 8.32 -5.06
N ASP A 38 -9.28 9.12 -5.99
CA ASP A 38 -9.73 10.49 -6.28
C ASP A 38 -10.56 10.62 -7.58
N GLY A 39 -10.73 9.56 -8.35
CA GLY A 39 -11.40 9.61 -9.65
C GLY A 39 -10.60 10.28 -10.77
N VAL A 40 -9.34 10.64 -10.52
CA VAL A 40 -8.44 11.28 -11.47
C VAL A 40 -7.23 10.38 -11.78
N PHE A 41 -6.49 9.95 -10.76
CA PHE A 41 -5.39 9.01 -10.92
C PHE A 41 -5.92 7.63 -11.34
N VAL A 42 -7.05 7.22 -10.77
CA VAL A 42 -7.79 6.01 -11.14
C VAL A 42 -9.25 6.37 -11.46
N PRO A 43 -9.95 5.60 -12.34
CA PRO A 43 -11.31 5.92 -12.78
C PRO A 43 -12.38 5.50 -11.75
N ASN A 44 -12.12 5.71 -10.47
CA ASN A 44 -13.04 5.41 -9.37
C ASN A 44 -12.78 6.34 -8.18
N ILE A 45 -13.81 6.58 -7.37
CA ILE A 45 -13.74 7.29 -6.10
C ILE A 45 -14.10 6.29 -5.01
N SER A 46 -13.25 6.16 -3.98
CA SER A 46 -13.53 5.25 -2.85
C SER A 46 -14.08 6.02 -1.65
N PHE A 47 -13.24 6.32 -0.71
CA PHE A 47 -13.53 7.06 0.51
C PHE A 47 -12.36 8.00 0.82
N GLY A 48 -12.52 8.89 1.80
CA GLY A 48 -11.51 9.88 2.13
C GLY A 48 -11.30 10.04 3.64
N PHE A 49 -10.66 11.15 4.02
CA PHE A 49 -10.24 11.43 5.39
C PHE A 49 -11.34 11.33 6.45
N PRO A 50 -12.61 11.71 6.21
CA PRO A 50 -13.69 11.53 7.20
C PRO A 50 -13.86 10.07 7.63
N VAL A 51 -13.65 9.11 6.72
CA VAL A 51 -13.67 7.67 7.06
C VAL A 51 -12.45 7.31 7.90
N LEU A 52 -11.25 7.75 7.51
CA LEU A 52 -10.02 7.48 8.27
C LEU A 52 -10.09 8.06 9.69
N GLU A 53 -10.62 9.26 9.84
CA GLU A 53 -10.83 9.90 11.14
C GLU A 53 -11.81 9.10 12.02
N ALA A 54 -12.89 8.57 11.42
CA ALA A 54 -13.83 7.71 12.11
C ALA A 54 -13.21 6.36 12.53
N LEU A 55 -12.26 5.84 11.76
CA LEU A 55 -11.54 4.60 12.07
C LEU A 55 -10.52 4.77 13.20
N LYS A 56 -9.90 5.94 13.34
CA LYS A 56 -8.85 6.22 14.30
C LYS A 56 -9.14 5.75 15.74
N PRO A 57 -10.33 6.00 16.33
CA PRO A 57 -10.62 5.56 17.69
C PRO A 57 -10.93 4.07 17.83
N ILE A 58 -11.27 3.37 16.73
CA ILE A 58 -11.72 1.98 16.77
C ILE A 58 -10.71 0.98 16.19
N CYS A 59 -9.86 1.41 15.25
CA CYS A 59 -8.84 0.55 14.64
C CYS A 59 -7.65 0.37 15.58
N LYS A 60 -7.35 -0.88 15.93
CA LYS A 60 -6.21 -1.27 16.77
C LYS A 60 -5.02 -1.76 15.94
N LYS A 61 -5.21 -2.00 14.66
CA LYS A 61 -4.15 -2.42 13.73
C LYS A 61 -3.46 -1.20 13.14
N PRO A 62 -2.15 -1.25 12.85
CA PRO A 62 -1.50 -0.21 12.07
C PRO A 62 -2.21 0.01 10.74
N MET A 63 -2.52 1.26 10.42
CA MET A 63 -3.17 1.65 9.18
C MET A 63 -2.12 1.93 8.10
N ASP A 64 -2.19 1.18 7.00
CA ASP A 64 -1.43 1.40 5.78
C ASP A 64 -2.32 2.14 4.77
N VAL A 65 -2.01 3.41 4.53
CA VAL A 65 -2.83 4.29 3.69
C VAL A 65 -2.27 4.35 2.28
N HIS A 66 -2.92 3.68 1.35
CA HIS A 66 -2.58 3.63 -0.07
C HIS A 66 -3.32 4.71 -0.85
N LEU A 67 -2.59 5.69 -1.34
CA LEU A 67 -3.13 6.85 -2.05
C LEU A 67 -3.05 6.66 -3.57
N MET A 68 -4.14 6.26 -4.18
CA MET A 68 -4.36 6.26 -5.63
C MET A 68 -4.95 7.62 -6.07
N ILE A 69 -4.17 8.68 -5.85
CA ILE A 69 -4.58 10.07 -6.09
C ILE A 69 -3.46 10.85 -6.78
N VAL A 70 -3.82 11.91 -7.48
CA VAL A 70 -2.85 12.87 -8.03
C VAL A 70 -2.28 13.75 -6.92
N GLU A 71 -1.01 14.15 -7.07
CA GLU A 71 -0.31 15.04 -6.13
C GLU A 71 -0.44 14.63 -4.64
N PRO A 72 -0.14 13.37 -4.27
CA PRO A 72 -0.36 12.84 -2.93
C PRO A 72 0.39 13.59 -1.82
N GLN A 73 1.48 14.29 -2.16
CA GLN A 73 2.26 15.09 -1.22
C GLN A 73 1.44 16.22 -0.56
N LYS A 74 0.34 16.64 -1.18
CA LYS A 74 -0.55 17.67 -0.62
C LYS A 74 -1.32 17.20 0.61
N PHE A 75 -1.45 15.89 0.79
CA PHE A 75 -2.28 15.27 1.83
C PHE A 75 -1.47 14.61 2.96
N ILE A 76 -0.15 14.81 2.99
CA ILE A 76 0.72 14.26 4.04
C ILE A 76 0.25 14.69 5.44
N PRO A 77 -0.07 15.98 5.71
CA PRO A 77 -0.55 16.40 7.03
C PRO A 77 -1.87 15.73 7.42
N GLU A 78 -2.81 15.63 6.49
CA GLU A 78 -4.13 15.02 6.72
C GLU A 78 -4.00 13.52 7.03
N VAL A 79 -3.19 12.80 6.27
CA VAL A 79 -2.92 11.37 6.52
C VAL A 79 -2.26 11.18 7.88
N ALA A 80 -1.25 11.98 8.22
CA ALA A 80 -0.59 11.92 9.52
C ALA A 80 -1.57 12.18 10.68
N ALA A 81 -2.50 13.15 10.52
CA ALA A 81 -3.50 13.48 11.53
C ALA A 81 -4.45 12.31 11.84
N THR A 82 -4.69 11.40 10.89
CA THR A 82 -5.49 10.20 11.12
C THR A 82 -4.79 9.16 12.02
N GLY A 83 -3.50 9.30 12.25
CA GLY A 83 -2.69 8.34 12.99
C GLY A 83 -2.23 7.16 12.12
N ALA A 84 -2.17 7.34 10.80
CA ALA A 84 -1.66 6.35 9.87
C ALA A 84 -0.23 5.91 10.26
N TYR A 85 0.00 4.59 10.22
CA TYR A 85 1.33 4.02 10.44
C TYR A 85 2.22 4.21 9.22
N MET A 86 1.65 4.05 8.02
CA MET A 86 2.34 4.13 6.75
C MET A 86 1.52 4.93 5.73
N MET A 87 2.21 5.70 4.91
CA MET A 87 1.64 6.36 3.75
C MET A 87 2.30 5.82 2.49
N ASN A 88 1.49 5.31 1.59
CA ASN A 88 1.88 4.65 0.37
C ASN A 88 1.46 5.50 -0.84
N VAL A 89 2.41 5.94 -1.64
CA VAL A 89 2.18 6.85 -2.77
C VAL A 89 2.63 6.22 -4.07
N HIS A 90 1.87 6.40 -5.14
CA HIS A 90 2.28 5.93 -6.45
C HIS A 90 3.49 6.71 -6.99
N TYR A 91 4.47 5.98 -7.53
CA TYR A 91 5.60 6.56 -8.25
C TYR A 91 5.11 7.52 -9.34
N GLU A 92 4.11 7.09 -10.08
CA GLU A 92 3.53 7.79 -11.24
C GLU A 92 2.77 9.07 -10.86
N ALA A 93 2.39 9.22 -9.59
CA ALA A 93 1.71 10.41 -9.06
C ALA A 93 2.68 11.45 -8.45
N CYS A 94 3.97 11.13 -8.33
CA CYS A 94 4.95 11.93 -7.62
C CYS A 94 6.00 12.55 -8.57
N THR A 95 5.88 13.82 -8.90
CA THR A 95 6.89 14.53 -9.69
C THR A 95 8.24 14.61 -8.97
N HIS A 96 8.25 14.76 -7.65
CA HIS A 96 9.45 14.86 -6.81
C HIS A 96 9.43 13.80 -5.72
N LEU A 97 9.54 12.54 -6.13
CA LEU A 97 9.36 11.38 -5.25
C LEU A 97 10.23 11.43 -3.99
N HIS A 98 11.52 11.71 -4.11
CA HIS A 98 12.43 11.79 -2.96
C HIS A 98 11.96 12.82 -1.93
N ARG A 99 11.52 14.02 -2.37
CA ARG A 99 10.96 15.04 -1.47
C ARG A 99 9.69 14.56 -0.78
N THR A 100 8.82 13.86 -1.51
CA THR A 100 7.58 13.30 -0.95
C THR A 100 7.88 12.24 0.11
N VAL A 101 8.79 11.32 -0.16
CA VAL A 101 9.25 10.30 0.80
C VAL A 101 9.83 10.93 2.06
N ALA A 102 10.71 11.93 1.91
CA ALA A 102 11.27 12.65 3.05
C ALA A 102 10.18 13.32 3.91
N ALA A 103 9.23 14.01 3.27
CA ALA A 103 8.13 14.69 3.98
C ALA A 103 7.20 13.70 4.70
N ILE A 104 6.93 12.51 4.14
CA ILE A 104 6.16 11.46 4.81
C ILE A 104 6.88 11.04 6.11
N LYS A 105 8.18 10.81 6.05
CA LYS A 105 8.99 10.42 7.22
C LYS A 105 9.08 11.55 8.26
N GLU A 106 9.25 12.79 7.84
CA GLU A 106 9.23 13.97 8.70
C GLU A 106 7.89 14.13 9.43
N ALA A 107 6.79 13.73 8.80
CA ALA A 107 5.46 13.69 9.43
C ALA A 107 5.25 12.51 10.40
N GLY A 108 6.28 11.67 10.61
CA GLY A 108 6.26 10.57 11.58
C GLY A 108 5.69 9.25 11.06
N MET A 109 5.40 9.15 9.78
CA MET A 109 4.90 7.93 9.14
C MET A 109 6.02 7.13 8.47
N LYS A 110 5.80 5.83 8.27
CA LYS A 110 6.57 5.01 7.34
C LYS A 110 6.26 5.43 5.90
N ALA A 111 7.29 5.46 5.05
CA ALA A 111 7.13 5.84 3.66
C ALA A 111 7.18 4.63 2.73
N ALA A 112 6.13 4.43 1.95
CA ALA A 112 6.06 3.40 0.94
C ALA A 112 5.80 3.98 -0.45
N VAL A 113 6.29 3.27 -1.47
CA VAL A 113 6.06 3.63 -2.87
C VAL A 113 5.40 2.49 -3.61
N THR A 114 4.31 2.81 -4.31
CA THR A 114 3.57 1.87 -5.16
C THR A 114 4.02 1.99 -6.60
N LEU A 115 4.13 0.85 -7.28
CA LEU A 115 4.35 0.75 -8.72
C LEU A 115 3.16 0.09 -9.42
N ASN A 116 2.64 0.74 -10.45
CA ASN A 116 1.67 0.12 -11.37
C ASN A 116 2.24 -1.13 -12.05
N PRO A 117 1.40 -2.03 -12.59
CA PRO A 117 1.89 -3.27 -13.21
C PRO A 117 2.94 -3.03 -14.30
N HIS A 118 2.81 -1.98 -15.11
CA HIS A 118 3.69 -1.64 -16.22
C HIS A 118 4.97 -0.89 -15.81
N THR A 119 5.03 -0.31 -14.60
CA THR A 119 6.14 0.54 -14.14
C THR A 119 7.32 -0.33 -13.70
N PRO A 120 8.51 -0.20 -14.29
CA PRO A 120 9.65 -1.04 -13.96
C PRO A 120 10.25 -0.73 -12.59
N ILE A 121 10.71 -1.75 -11.89
CA ILE A 121 11.34 -1.62 -10.55
C ILE A 121 12.66 -0.85 -10.58
N SER A 122 13.35 -0.79 -11.73
CA SER A 122 14.60 -0.04 -11.89
C SER A 122 14.46 1.45 -11.59
N LEU A 123 13.26 2.00 -11.68
CA LEU A 123 12.98 3.39 -11.31
C LEU A 123 13.13 3.67 -9.81
N LEU A 124 13.18 2.62 -8.99
CA LEU A 124 13.40 2.75 -7.54
C LEU A 124 14.86 2.60 -7.13
N GLU A 125 15.77 2.33 -8.07
CA GLU A 125 17.15 1.97 -7.74
C GLU A 125 17.85 2.98 -6.84
N ASP A 126 17.68 4.27 -7.10
CA ASP A 126 18.34 5.35 -6.36
C ASP A 126 17.61 5.77 -5.08
N ILE A 127 16.32 5.40 -4.92
CA ILE A 127 15.52 5.80 -3.76
C ILE A 127 15.21 4.64 -2.81
N LEU A 128 15.47 3.41 -3.20
CA LEU A 128 15.07 2.21 -2.47
C LEU A 128 15.56 2.18 -1.02
N GLN A 129 16.75 2.74 -0.77
CA GLN A 129 17.34 2.87 0.57
C GLN A 129 16.52 3.78 1.52
N ASP A 130 15.71 4.67 0.97
CA ASP A 130 14.88 5.60 1.72
C ASP A 130 13.46 5.05 1.98
N LEU A 131 13.13 3.89 1.40
CA LEU A 131 11.80 3.30 1.48
C LEU A 131 11.70 2.26 2.60
N ASP A 132 10.63 2.33 3.38
CA ASP A 132 10.28 1.30 4.34
C ASP A 132 9.59 0.10 3.66
N MET A 133 8.85 0.37 2.56
CA MET A 133 8.14 -0.65 1.79
C MET A 133 7.98 -0.25 0.32
N VAL A 134 7.91 -1.24 -0.56
CA VAL A 134 7.45 -1.09 -1.95
C VAL A 134 6.20 -1.93 -2.13
N LEU A 135 5.13 -1.31 -2.61
CA LEU A 135 3.90 -1.99 -3.00
C LEU A 135 3.90 -2.23 -4.51
N LEU A 136 3.73 -3.47 -4.91
CA LEU A 136 3.58 -3.85 -6.32
C LEU A 136 2.10 -4.13 -6.63
N MET A 137 1.53 -3.35 -7.54
CA MET A 137 0.20 -3.63 -8.03
C MET A 137 0.21 -4.90 -8.89
N SER A 138 -0.62 -5.86 -8.54
CA SER A 138 -0.87 -7.09 -9.32
C SER A 138 -2.19 -7.08 -10.09
N VAL A 139 -2.83 -5.92 -10.10
CA VAL A 139 -3.96 -5.54 -10.97
C VAL A 139 -3.76 -4.08 -11.40
N ASN A 140 -4.54 -3.58 -12.36
CA ASN A 140 -4.59 -2.14 -12.58
C ASN A 140 -5.35 -1.49 -11.42
N PRO A 141 -4.79 -0.44 -10.74
CA PRO A 141 -5.47 0.18 -9.62
C PRO A 141 -6.81 0.81 -10.02
N GLY A 142 -7.75 0.87 -9.07
CA GLY A 142 -9.05 1.53 -9.24
C GLY A 142 -10.28 0.69 -8.88
N TYR A 143 -10.21 -0.64 -8.95
CA TYR A 143 -11.35 -1.53 -8.63
C TYR A 143 -10.88 -2.80 -7.93
N GLY A 144 -11.69 -3.26 -6.97
CA GLY A 144 -11.53 -4.59 -6.37
C GLY A 144 -11.98 -5.73 -7.31
N GLY A 145 -11.64 -6.96 -6.95
CA GLY A 145 -12.12 -8.17 -7.64
C GLY A 145 -11.54 -8.43 -9.03
N GLN A 146 -10.46 -7.76 -9.42
CA GLN A 146 -9.80 -7.97 -10.71
C GLN A 146 -8.97 -9.27 -10.73
N LYS A 147 -8.74 -9.77 -11.96
CA LYS A 147 -7.89 -10.94 -12.19
C LYS A 147 -6.42 -10.56 -11.93
N PHE A 148 -5.75 -11.40 -11.16
CA PHE A 148 -4.33 -11.29 -10.86
C PHE A 148 -3.45 -11.29 -12.13
N ILE A 149 -2.48 -10.40 -12.21
CA ILE A 149 -1.49 -10.31 -13.28
C ILE A 149 -0.27 -11.14 -12.89
N GLU A 150 -0.09 -12.31 -13.52
CA GLU A 150 0.94 -13.29 -13.14
C GLU A 150 2.38 -12.76 -13.23
N HIS A 151 2.65 -11.81 -14.13
CA HIS A 151 3.96 -11.16 -14.25
C HIS A 151 4.39 -10.46 -12.94
N SER A 152 3.48 -10.13 -12.03
CA SER A 152 3.81 -9.55 -10.74
C SER A 152 4.66 -10.48 -9.85
N ILE A 153 4.58 -11.81 -10.05
CA ILE A 153 5.42 -12.77 -9.33
C ILE A 153 6.90 -12.58 -9.70
N ASP A 154 7.20 -12.54 -11.02
CA ASP A 154 8.56 -12.27 -11.51
C ASP A 154 9.06 -10.88 -11.09
N LYS A 155 8.18 -9.88 -11.15
CA LYS A 155 8.48 -8.52 -10.70
C LYS A 155 8.83 -8.47 -9.21
N THR A 156 8.11 -9.23 -8.38
CA THR A 156 8.39 -9.39 -6.94
C THR A 156 9.74 -10.03 -6.69
N ALA A 157 10.07 -11.13 -7.40
CA ALA A 157 11.37 -11.80 -7.31
C ALA A 157 12.52 -10.83 -7.62
N ARG A 158 12.43 -10.12 -8.75
CA ARG A 158 13.47 -9.15 -9.16
C ARG A 158 13.61 -7.99 -8.17
N LEU A 159 12.51 -7.51 -7.59
CA LEU A 159 12.57 -6.49 -6.54
C LEU A 159 13.24 -7.02 -5.28
N LYS A 160 12.93 -8.26 -4.90
CA LYS A 160 13.60 -8.93 -3.77
C LYS A 160 15.10 -9.03 -3.97
N ASP A 161 15.55 -9.43 -5.15
CA ASP A 161 16.96 -9.51 -5.50
C ASP A 161 17.64 -8.14 -5.41
N MET A 162 16.98 -7.08 -5.89
CA MET A 162 17.47 -5.70 -5.80
C MET A 162 17.63 -5.25 -4.34
N ILE A 163 16.66 -5.53 -3.47
CA ILE A 163 16.71 -5.22 -2.04
C ILE A 163 17.88 -5.96 -1.37
N LEU A 164 18.03 -7.24 -1.64
CA LEU A 164 19.09 -8.06 -1.09
C LEU A 164 20.48 -7.62 -1.59
N ALA A 165 20.63 -7.32 -2.87
CA ALA A 165 21.88 -6.83 -3.45
C ALA A 165 22.36 -5.52 -2.84
N LYS A 166 21.42 -4.68 -2.37
CA LYS A 166 21.73 -3.42 -1.66
C LYS A 166 21.87 -3.58 -0.14
N GLY A 167 21.65 -4.77 0.41
CA GLY A 167 21.68 -5.03 1.86
C GLY A 167 20.57 -4.33 2.64
N LEU A 168 19.44 -4.08 2.01
CA LEU A 168 18.30 -3.36 2.59
C LEU A 168 17.28 -4.31 3.23
N ASN A 169 16.43 -3.75 4.10
CA ASN A 169 15.33 -4.45 4.77
C ASN A 169 13.94 -3.95 4.33
N THR A 170 13.86 -3.30 3.17
CA THR A 170 12.61 -2.78 2.61
C THR A 170 11.61 -3.92 2.42
N LEU A 171 10.39 -3.73 2.91
CA LEU A 171 9.31 -4.71 2.76
C LEU A 171 8.78 -4.68 1.32
N ILE A 172 8.22 -5.82 0.88
CA ILE A 172 7.47 -5.91 -0.36
C ILE A 172 6.03 -6.27 -0.02
N GLU A 173 5.10 -5.42 -0.43
CA GLU A 173 3.68 -5.70 -0.41
C GLU A 173 3.19 -5.95 -1.83
N VAL A 174 2.18 -6.79 -1.99
CA VAL A 174 1.51 -7.03 -3.28
C VAL A 174 0.02 -6.83 -3.08
N ASP A 175 -0.57 -5.95 -3.89
CA ASP A 175 -2.00 -5.65 -3.86
C ASP A 175 -2.66 -5.94 -5.20
N GLY A 176 -3.86 -6.54 -5.10
CA GLY A 176 -4.75 -6.84 -6.22
C GLY A 176 -4.81 -8.32 -6.60
N GLY A 177 -6.00 -8.90 -6.52
CA GLY A 177 -6.26 -10.29 -6.95
C GLY A 177 -5.53 -11.37 -6.14
N VAL A 178 -4.99 -11.03 -4.97
CA VAL A 178 -4.33 -11.97 -4.07
C VAL A 178 -5.37 -12.89 -3.43
N ASN A 179 -5.11 -14.20 -3.47
CA ASN A 179 -5.97 -15.25 -2.93
C ASN A 179 -5.10 -16.45 -2.53
N MET A 180 -5.72 -17.55 -2.06
CA MET A 180 -4.99 -18.74 -1.60
C MET A 180 -4.12 -19.39 -2.68
N GLN A 181 -4.44 -19.23 -3.98
CA GLN A 181 -3.65 -19.76 -5.08
C GLN A 181 -2.47 -18.85 -5.44
N THR A 182 -2.67 -17.52 -5.41
CA THR A 182 -1.66 -16.53 -5.84
C THR A 182 -0.74 -16.11 -4.69
N ALA A 183 -1.19 -16.19 -3.43
CA ALA A 183 -0.37 -15.83 -2.26
C ALA A 183 0.87 -16.72 -2.12
N LYS A 184 0.74 -18.04 -2.27
CA LYS A 184 1.87 -18.97 -2.09
C LYS A 184 3.06 -18.64 -3.00
N PRO A 185 2.92 -18.53 -4.34
CA PRO A 185 4.06 -18.17 -5.20
C PRO A 185 4.63 -16.77 -4.90
N LEU A 186 3.81 -15.81 -4.47
CA LEU A 186 4.30 -14.49 -4.06
C LEU A 186 5.19 -14.56 -2.80
N LEU A 187 4.78 -15.34 -1.80
CA LEU A 187 5.55 -15.54 -0.58
C LEU A 187 6.87 -16.29 -0.85
N GLU A 188 6.87 -17.26 -1.77
CA GLU A 188 8.07 -18.01 -2.17
C GLU A 188 9.13 -17.12 -2.82
N VAL A 189 8.73 -16.05 -3.50
CA VAL A 189 9.65 -15.08 -4.13
C VAL A 189 9.94 -13.85 -3.28
N GLY A 190 9.39 -13.76 -2.06
CA GLY A 190 9.82 -12.81 -1.05
C GLY A 190 8.90 -11.62 -0.79
N ALA A 191 7.60 -11.72 -1.13
CA ALA A 191 6.59 -10.76 -0.68
C ALA A 191 6.40 -10.84 0.84
#